data_bc2222a18aaa423488df619ba1326cef
#
_entry.id   bc2222a18aaa423488df619ba1326cef
#
_cell.length_a   1.000
_cell.length_b   1.000
_cell.length_c   1.000
_cell.angle_alpha   90.00
_cell.angle_beta   90.00
_cell.angle_gamma   90.00
#
_symmetry.space_group_name_H-M   'P 1'
#
loop_
_entity.id
_entity.type
_entity.pdbx_description
1 polymer ?
#
loop_
_entity_poly.entity_id
_entity_poly.type
_entity_poly.pdbx_seq_one_letter_code
_entity_poly.pdbx_strand_id
1 'polypeptide(L)'
;MMESSKIEMIVDCENADPYMLAAALRNMDAKQVSRLEKLILVDDPNTAPIWKVFDRFVNNIPIKYINNERVLSQKSLVDIRLSAQVMYEYCKNDVESFILVSSDSDFWGLIEGMLGNDEDDVHARFLLFVEHDQTSNAWKQILRTNDIYYAYLDSFYTGNCEDIKKKAVYLEMKDYIAKNFSFNVNAMFDEALSSTYVNFTDGEKKHFYDKYVKTINTRIGNDGKLELVLKDI
;
A
#
# COMPACT_ATOMS: atom_id res chain seq x y z
N MET A 1 25.85 25.15 3.41
CA MET A 1 24.51 24.56 3.27
C MET A 1 24.58 23.24 4.00
N MET A 2 23.85 23.06 5.08
CA MET A 2 23.74 21.74 5.70
C MET A 2 23.00 20.85 4.68
N GLU A 3 23.67 19.82 4.18
CA GLU A 3 23.02 18.78 3.37
C GLU A 3 21.86 18.24 4.20
N SER A 4 20.66 18.27 3.64
CA SER A 4 19.48 17.69 4.26
C SER A 4 19.79 16.20 4.42
N SER A 5 19.98 15.73 5.64
CA SER A 5 20.22 14.32 5.90
C SER A 5 19.10 13.48 5.27
N LYS A 6 19.48 12.48 4.51
CA LYS A 6 18.56 11.50 3.90
C LYS A 6 17.78 10.79 5.00
N ILE A 7 16.48 10.68 4.83
CA ILE A 7 15.61 9.94 5.74
C ILE A 7 14.96 8.81 4.96
N GLU A 8 15.07 7.60 5.46
CA GLU A 8 14.33 6.46 4.93
C GLU A 8 13.34 5.91 5.96
N MET A 9 12.18 5.54 5.47
CA MET A 9 11.18 4.87 6.29
C MET A 9 11.18 3.39 5.97
N ILE A 10 11.38 2.55 7.00
CA ILE A 10 11.41 1.10 6.86
C ILE A 10 10.25 0.52 7.65
N VAL A 11 9.46 -0.30 6.99
CA VAL A 11 8.18 -0.79 7.49
C VAL A 11 8.23 -2.29 7.68
N ASP A 12 7.93 -2.70 8.87
CA ASP A 12 7.62 -4.07 9.24
C ASP A 12 6.15 -4.36 8.88
N CYS A 13 5.94 -4.99 7.72
CA CYS A 13 4.60 -5.23 7.21
C CYS A 13 3.81 -6.28 8.00
N GLU A 14 4.48 -7.08 8.86
CA GLU A 14 3.79 -8.04 9.75
C GLU A 14 3.17 -7.34 10.97
N ASN A 15 3.82 -6.26 11.45
CA ASN A 15 3.49 -5.58 12.70
C ASN A 15 3.01 -4.14 12.50
N ALA A 16 2.62 -3.75 11.29
CA ALA A 16 2.08 -2.43 11.01
C ALA A 16 0.75 -2.49 10.25
N ASP A 17 -0.19 -1.59 10.57
CA ASP A 17 -1.42 -1.44 9.81
C ASP A 17 -1.19 -0.53 8.59
N PRO A 18 -1.38 -1.05 7.35
CA PRO A 18 -1.16 -0.28 6.12
C PRO A 18 -2.08 0.95 6.01
N TYR A 19 -3.28 0.88 6.54
CA TYR A 19 -4.22 2.01 6.46
C TYR A 19 -3.86 3.12 7.44
N MET A 20 -3.39 2.76 8.64
CA MET A 20 -2.86 3.72 9.61
C MET A 20 -1.61 4.41 9.07
N LEU A 21 -0.68 3.65 8.48
CA LEU A 21 0.52 4.22 7.85
C LEU A 21 0.17 5.15 6.70
N ALA A 22 -0.75 4.74 5.81
CA ALA A 22 -1.18 5.61 4.71
C ALA A 22 -1.84 6.90 5.22
N ALA A 23 -2.61 6.83 6.31
CA ALA A 23 -3.20 8.01 6.96
C ALA A 23 -2.12 8.91 7.59
N ALA A 24 -1.16 8.32 8.29
CA ALA A 24 -0.04 9.06 8.87
C ALA A 24 0.73 9.81 7.79
N LEU A 25 1.12 9.15 6.71
CA LEU A 25 1.84 9.77 5.59
C LEU A 25 1.05 10.91 4.91
N ARG A 26 -0.28 10.81 4.85
CA ARG A 26 -1.14 11.88 4.31
C ARG A 26 -1.28 13.08 5.24
N ASN A 27 -1.16 12.87 6.54
CA ASN A 27 -1.29 13.91 7.55
C ASN A 27 0.06 14.53 7.95
N MET A 28 1.18 13.93 7.53
CA MET A 28 2.50 14.53 7.72
C MET A 28 2.62 15.84 6.94
N ASP A 29 3.36 16.78 7.50
CA ASP A 29 3.71 18.03 6.81
C ASP A 29 4.44 17.73 5.48
N ALA A 30 4.09 18.46 4.42
CA ALA A 30 4.71 18.30 3.10
C ALA A 30 6.25 18.42 3.13
N LYS A 31 6.80 19.25 4.05
CA LYS A 31 8.25 19.34 4.26
C LYS A 31 8.85 18.08 4.87
N GLN A 32 8.12 17.41 5.77
CA GLN A 32 8.56 16.14 6.34
C GLN A 32 8.54 15.04 5.30
N VAL A 33 7.43 14.95 4.55
CA VAL A 33 7.30 13.97 3.46
C VAL A 33 8.36 14.17 2.38
N SER A 34 8.67 15.43 2.01
CA SER A 34 9.69 15.72 0.99
C SER A 34 11.13 15.37 1.41
N ARG A 35 11.36 15.09 2.70
CA ARG A 35 12.65 14.61 3.21
C ARG A 35 12.77 13.07 3.19
N LEU A 36 11.66 12.37 2.98
CA LEU A 36 11.69 10.92 2.81
C LEU A 36 12.21 10.59 1.43
N GLU A 37 13.39 9.98 1.35
CA GLU A 37 13.95 9.52 0.08
C GLU A 37 13.19 8.32 -0.47
N LYS A 38 12.85 7.40 0.39
CA LYS A 38 12.04 6.24 0.03
C LYS A 38 11.37 5.58 1.24
N LEU A 39 10.39 4.78 0.92
CA LEU A 39 9.68 3.88 1.81
C LEU A 39 10.07 2.44 1.46
N ILE A 40 10.58 1.69 2.41
CA ILE A 40 10.98 0.30 2.23
C ILE A 40 9.99 -0.58 2.99
N LEU A 41 9.23 -1.37 2.24
CA LEU A 41 8.26 -2.32 2.78
C LEU A 41 8.92 -3.69 2.85
N VAL A 42 9.10 -4.22 4.07
CA VAL A 42 9.62 -5.58 4.29
C VAL A 42 8.45 -6.46 4.64
N ASP A 43 8.10 -7.34 3.72
CA ASP A 43 6.85 -8.09 3.72
C ASP A 43 7.08 -9.60 3.71
N ASP A 44 6.10 -10.33 4.19
CA ASP A 44 6.02 -11.79 4.15
C ASP A 44 4.80 -12.23 3.33
N PRO A 45 4.85 -13.34 2.60
CA PRO A 45 3.72 -13.80 1.79
C PRO A 45 2.38 -13.96 2.52
N ASN A 46 2.40 -14.05 3.85
CA ASN A 46 1.19 -14.23 4.66
C ASN A 46 0.63 -12.92 5.24
N THR A 47 1.24 -11.79 4.95
CA THR A 47 0.72 -10.49 5.37
C THR A 47 -0.41 -9.97 4.50
N ALA A 48 -0.97 -8.83 4.85
CA ALA A 48 -2.10 -8.25 4.13
C ALA A 48 -1.74 -7.93 2.67
N PRO A 49 -2.52 -8.44 1.68
CA PRO A 49 -2.24 -8.22 0.25
C PRO A 49 -2.16 -6.74 -0.15
N ILE A 50 -2.74 -5.85 0.66
CA ILE A 50 -2.74 -4.41 0.43
C ILE A 50 -1.33 -3.80 0.38
N TRP A 51 -0.35 -4.40 1.05
CA TRP A 51 1.03 -3.95 0.99
C TRP A 51 1.60 -3.98 -0.42
N LYS A 52 1.18 -4.94 -1.26
CA LYS A 52 1.62 -5.09 -2.67
C LYS A 52 1.16 -3.96 -3.59
N VAL A 53 0.13 -3.23 -3.16
CA VAL A 53 -0.47 -2.11 -3.91
C VAL A 53 -0.44 -0.81 -3.09
N PHE A 54 0.42 -0.75 -2.09
CA PHE A 54 0.50 0.37 -1.16
C PHE A 54 0.85 1.70 -1.84
N ASP A 55 1.59 1.66 -2.94
CA ASP A 55 1.89 2.80 -3.81
C ASP A 55 0.64 3.54 -4.31
N ARG A 56 -0.49 2.85 -4.43
CA ARG A 56 -1.78 3.44 -4.81
C ARG A 56 -2.39 4.37 -3.74
N PHE A 57 -1.90 4.29 -2.51
CA PHE A 57 -2.42 5.05 -1.36
C PHE A 57 -1.54 6.20 -0.93
N VAL A 58 -0.26 6.17 -1.28
CA VAL A 58 0.72 7.20 -0.96
C VAL A 58 1.26 7.82 -2.24
N ASN A 59 1.28 9.15 -2.27
CA ASN A 59 1.69 9.88 -3.46
C ASN A 59 3.14 10.37 -3.28
N ASN A 60 3.92 10.34 -4.36
CA ASN A 60 5.23 10.99 -4.47
C ASN A 60 6.34 10.48 -3.53
N ILE A 61 6.18 9.31 -2.91
CA ILE A 61 7.25 8.66 -2.15
C ILE A 61 7.69 7.43 -2.94
N PRO A 62 8.96 7.30 -3.32
CA PRO A 62 9.47 6.07 -3.93
C PRO A 62 9.31 4.88 -2.98
N ILE A 63 8.75 3.78 -3.46
CA ILE A 63 8.54 2.57 -2.66
C ILE A 63 9.46 1.47 -3.16
N LYS A 64 10.22 0.87 -2.23
CA LYS A 64 10.96 -0.37 -2.44
C LYS A 64 10.26 -1.50 -1.69
N TYR A 65 9.75 -2.46 -2.42
CA TYR A 65 9.09 -3.63 -1.85
C TYR A 65 10.08 -4.80 -1.74
N ILE A 66 10.22 -5.36 -0.54
CA ILE A 66 11.07 -6.51 -0.25
C ILE A 66 10.17 -7.64 0.22
N ASN A 67 9.96 -8.62 -0.64
CA ASN A 67 9.26 -9.84 -0.28
C ASN A 67 10.25 -10.81 0.38
N ASN A 68 9.94 -11.21 1.60
CA ASN A 68 10.74 -12.15 2.36
C ASN A 68 10.15 -13.55 2.22
N GLU A 69 10.72 -14.38 1.36
CA GLU A 69 10.29 -15.76 1.20
C GLU A 69 10.65 -16.58 2.43
N ARG A 70 9.68 -17.32 2.98
CA ARG A 70 9.90 -18.21 4.12
C ARG A 70 10.69 -19.44 3.70
N VAL A 71 11.85 -19.64 4.29
CA VAL A 71 12.62 -20.89 4.13
C VAL A 71 11.94 -22.05 4.86
N LEU A 72 11.35 -21.76 6.03
CA LEU A 72 10.53 -22.69 6.80
C LEU A 72 9.14 -22.09 6.98
N SER A 73 8.10 -22.86 6.69
CA SER A 73 6.71 -22.38 6.68
C SER A 73 6.22 -21.76 7.99
N GLN A 74 6.83 -22.11 9.10
CA GLN A 74 6.40 -21.68 10.44
C GLN A 74 7.20 -20.49 11.01
N LYS A 75 8.26 -20.00 10.31
CA LYS A 75 9.14 -18.96 10.85
C LYS A 75 9.22 -17.80 9.88
N SER A 76 8.75 -16.64 10.30
CA SER A 76 9.06 -15.37 9.64
C SER A 76 10.53 -15.00 9.85
N LEU A 77 11.11 -14.35 8.88
CA LEU A 77 12.45 -13.77 8.93
C LEU A 77 12.41 -12.27 8.62
N VAL A 78 11.24 -11.65 8.72
CA VAL A 78 11.03 -10.23 8.41
C VAL A 78 11.95 -9.36 9.26
N ASP A 79 12.05 -9.62 10.59
CA ASP A 79 12.89 -8.85 11.50
C ASP A 79 14.37 -8.87 11.11
N ILE A 80 14.87 -10.06 10.77
CA ILE A 80 16.25 -10.23 10.32
C ILE A 80 16.46 -9.51 8.99
N ARG A 81 15.50 -9.63 8.07
CA ARG A 81 15.59 -9.01 6.76
C ARG A 81 15.51 -7.49 6.86
N LEU A 82 14.64 -6.97 7.72
CA LEU A 82 14.50 -5.57 8.02
C LEU A 82 15.80 -5.01 8.61
N SER A 83 16.35 -5.68 9.63
CA SER A 83 17.61 -5.28 10.26
C SER A 83 18.76 -5.26 9.25
N ALA A 84 18.88 -6.29 8.41
CA ALA A 84 19.87 -6.35 7.35
C ALA A 84 19.69 -5.22 6.32
N GLN A 85 18.44 -4.83 6.03
CA GLN A 85 18.15 -3.74 5.10
C GLN A 85 18.52 -2.37 5.68
N VAL A 86 18.24 -2.12 6.97
CA VAL A 86 18.69 -0.89 7.66
C VAL A 86 20.21 -0.77 7.58
N MET A 87 20.93 -1.85 7.93
CA MET A 87 22.39 -1.89 7.84
C MET A 87 22.90 -1.67 6.41
N TYR A 88 22.23 -2.23 5.43
CA TYR A 88 22.59 -2.03 4.02
C TYR A 88 22.45 -0.56 3.60
N GLU A 89 21.32 0.08 3.94
CA GLU A 89 21.09 1.49 3.58
C GLU A 89 22.09 2.40 4.31
N TYR A 90 22.42 2.12 5.56
CA TYR A 90 23.44 2.84 6.30
C TYR A 90 24.83 2.71 5.66
N CYS A 91 25.30 1.48 5.43
CA CYS A 91 26.68 1.25 4.95
C CYS A 91 26.90 1.54 3.47
N LYS A 92 25.86 1.48 2.63
CA LYS A 92 25.99 1.58 1.16
C LYS A 92 25.42 2.84 0.56
N ASN A 93 24.42 3.41 1.21
CA ASN A 93 23.69 4.55 0.68
C ASN A 93 23.84 5.80 1.56
N ASP A 94 24.70 5.73 2.58
CA ASP A 94 25.00 6.81 3.53
C ASP A 94 23.74 7.41 4.18
N VAL A 95 22.78 6.52 4.54
CA VAL A 95 21.56 6.91 5.23
C VAL A 95 21.78 6.86 6.72
N GLU A 96 21.73 8.00 7.38
CA GLU A 96 21.95 8.10 8.84
C GLU A 96 20.66 8.29 9.64
N SER A 97 19.52 8.48 8.98
CA SER A 97 18.26 8.75 9.67
C SER A 97 17.17 7.80 9.18
N PHE A 98 16.58 7.07 10.12
CA PHE A 98 15.58 6.06 9.83
C PHE A 98 14.28 6.35 10.58
N ILE A 99 13.16 6.14 9.90
CA ILE A 99 11.85 5.99 10.54
C ILE A 99 11.53 4.50 10.49
N LEU A 100 11.53 3.85 11.65
CA LEU A 100 11.15 2.45 11.77
C LEU A 100 9.67 2.36 12.13
N VAL A 101 8.91 1.66 11.30
CA VAL A 101 7.48 1.44 11.51
C VAL A 101 7.27 0.03 12.01
N SER A 102 7.31 -0.14 13.32
CA SER A 102 7.03 -1.39 14.04
C SER A 102 6.81 -1.11 15.52
N SER A 103 5.92 -1.86 16.14
CA SER A 103 5.70 -1.86 17.60
C SER A 103 6.53 -2.93 18.33
N ASP A 104 7.28 -3.74 17.58
CA ASP A 104 8.03 -4.85 18.13
C ASP A 104 9.29 -4.36 18.87
N SER A 105 9.46 -4.85 20.10
CA SER A 105 10.64 -4.57 20.93
C SER A 105 11.89 -5.34 20.51
N ASP A 106 11.76 -6.37 19.68
CA ASP A 106 12.88 -7.18 19.22
C ASP A 106 13.86 -6.39 18.34
N PHE A 107 13.40 -5.26 17.79
CA PHE A 107 14.28 -4.31 17.10
C PHE A 107 15.22 -3.52 18.01
N TRP A 108 15.11 -3.68 19.34
CA TRP A 108 16.03 -2.99 20.27
C TRP A 108 17.50 -3.27 19.96
N GLY A 109 17.85 -4.53 19.70
CA GLY A 109 19.23 -4.90 19.37
C GLY A 109 19.79 -4.21 18.12
N LEU A 110 18.96 -3.98 17.10
CA LEU A 110 19.33 -3.19 15.94
C LEU A 110 19.56 -1.72 16.33
N ILE A 111 18.59 -1.14 17.03
CA ILE A 111 18.60 0.29 17.38
C ILE A 111 19.80 0.59 18.29
N GLU A 112 19.97 -0.17 19.37
CA GLU A 112 21.09 -0.05 20.32
C GLU A 112 22.45 -0.14 19.63
N GLY A 113 22.61 -1.14 18.75
CA GLY A 113 23.86 -1.33 18.02
C GLY A 113 24.16 -0.23 17.01
N MET A 114 23.15 0.53 16.56
CA MET A 114 23.33 1.62 15.59
C MET A 114 23.31 3.02 16.21
N LEU A 115 22.88 3.18 17.46
CA LEU A 115 22.98 4.47 18.15
C LEU A 115 24.44 4.87 18.39
N GLY A 116 25.35 3.89 18.43
CA GLY A 116 26.77 4.09 18.68
C GLY A 116 27.08 4.49 20.11
N ASN A 117 28.34 4.27 20.51
CA ASN A 117 28.91 4.89 21.70
C ASN A 117 29.90 5.94 21.22
N ASP A 118 30.36 6.83 22.09
CA ASP A 118 31.30 7.91 21.77
C ASP A 118 32.62 7.43 21.11
N GLU A 119 32.89 6.13 21.13
CA GLU A 119 34.07 5.49 20.55
C GLU A 119 33.80 4.81 19.19
N ASP A 120 32.54 4.71 18.77
CA ASP A 120 32.14 4.01 17.55
C ASP A 120 31.90 4.99 16.38
N ASP A 121 32.31 4.59 15.16
CA ASP A 121 32.03 5.35 13.92
C ASP A 121 30.57 5.21 13.43
N VAL A 122 29.71 4.54 14.19
CA VAL A 122 28.30 4.28 13.82
C VAL A 122 27.38 5.21 14.60
N HIS A 123 26.69 6.09 13.91
CA HIS A 123 25.76 7.05 14.51
C HIS A 123 24.48 7.18 13.69
N ALA A 124 23.57 6.22 13.80
CA ALA A 124 22.27 6.34 13.16
C ALA A 124 21.25 6.99 14.11
N ARG A 125 20.29 7.69 13.53
CA ARG A 125 19.17 8.33 14.24
C ARG A 125 17.88 7.59 13.92
N PHE A 126 17.10 7.28 14.96
CA PHE A 126 15.84 6.60 14.81
C PHE A 126 14.67 7.43 15.31
N LEU A 127 13.58 7.38 14.54
CA LEU A 127 12.24 7.73 14.97
C LEU A 127 11.37 6.49 14.78
N LEU A 128 10.58 6.12 15.77
CA LEU A 128 9.66 4.99 15.65
C LEU A 128 8.23 5.45 15.39
N PHE A 129 7.58 4.78 14.44
CA PHE A 129 6.13 4.82 14.31
C PHE A 129 5.57 3.51 14.88
N VAL A 130 4.80 3.64 15.95
CA VAL A 130 4.27 2.53 16.76
C VAL A 130 2.76 2.60 16.87
N GLU A 131 2.11 1.49 17.20
CA GLU A 131 0.69 1.44 17.50
C GLU A 131 0.50 1.46 19.03
N HIS A 132 -0.47 2.25 19.51
CA HIS A 132 -0.65 2.50 20.94
C HIS A 132 -0.91 1.21 21.73
N ASP A 133 -1.80 0.37 21.22
CA ASP A 133 -2.24 -0.85 21.88
C ASP A 133 -1.23 -2.01 21.73
N GLN A 134 -0.38 -1.94 20.72
CA GLN A 134 0.66 -2.95 20.44
C GLN A 134 1.96 -2.69 21.18
N THR A 135 2.14 -1.49 21.73
CA THR A 135 3.40 -1.06 22.33
C THR A 135 3.33 -1.14 23.85
N SER A 136 4.14 -2.04 24.44
CA SER A 136 4.20 -2.22 25.88
C SER A 136 4.74 -0.98 26.62
N ASN A 137 4.34 -0.79 27.87
CA ASN A 137 4.88 0.28 28.70
C ASN A 137 6.38 0.12 28.96
N ALA A 138 6.87 -1.12 29.04
CA ALA A 138 8.30 -1.40 29.19
C ALA A 138 9.07 -0.91 27.95
N TRP A 139 8.56 -1.18 26.74
CA TRP A 139 9.17 -0.71 25.51
C TRP A 139 9.19 0.82 25.43
N LYS A 140 8.06 1.47 25.72
CA LYS A 140 7.99 2.94 25.80
C LYS A 140 9.01 3.53 26.78
N GLN A 141 9.26 2.85 27.90
CA GLN A 141 10.24 3.30 28.90
C GLN A 141 11.67 3.18 28.36
N ILE A 142 12.01 2.09 27.67
CA ILE A 142 13.33 1.90 27.05
C ILE A 142 13.58 3.01 26.01
N LEU A 143 12.63 3.30 25.13
CA LEU A 143 12.76 4.35 24.14
C LEU A 143 13.02 5.72 24.78
N ARG A 144 12.24 6.07 25.81
CA ARG A 144 12.41 7.35 26.53
C ARG A 144 13.75 7.46 27.26
N THR A 145 14.23 6.36 27.88
CA THR A 145 15.49 6.37 28.62
C THR A 145 16.69 6.58 27.69
N ASN A 146 16.56 6.20 26.42
CA ASN A 146 17.61 6.33 25.42
C ASN A 146 17.37 7.47 24.42
N ASP A 147 16.50 8.44 24.77
CA ASP A 147 16.19 9.63 23.98
C ASP A 147 15.71 9.32 22.55
N ILE A 148 15.05 8.16 22.35
CA ILE A 148 14.49 7.76 21.07
C ILE A 148 13.05 8.29 20.97
N TYR A 149 12.80 9.11 19.98
CA TYR A 149 11.47 9.63 19.70
C TYR A 149 10.57 8.58 19.07
N TYR A 150 9.31 8.58 19.46
CA TYR A 150 8.29 7.76 18.80
C TYR A 150 6.97 8.52 18.65
N ALA A 151 6.21 8.18 17.63
CA ALA A 151 4.87 8.69 17.36
C ALA A 151 3.89 7.53 17.17
N TYR A 152 2.63 7.76 17.54
CA TYR A 152 1.60 6.75 17.38
C TYR A 152 0.94 6.85 16.00
N LEU A 153 0.92 5.75 15.24
CA LEU A 153 0.22 5.69 13.94
C LEU A 153 -1.27 5.93 14.09
N ASP A 154 -1.88 5.39 15.13
CA ASP A 154 -3.31 5.53 15.43
C ASP A 154 -3.70 6.97 15.81
N SER A 155 -2.77 7.81 16.26
CA SER A 155 -3.02 9.24 16.45
C SER A 155 -3.31 10.01 15.16
N PHE A 156 -2.90 9.48 14.02
CA PHE A 156 -3.22 10.01 12.67
C PHE A 156 -4.51 9.43 12.11
N TYR A 157 -5.16 8.52 12.84
CA TYR A 157 -6.38 7.82 12.43
C TYR A 157 -7.60 8.71 12.66
N THR A 158 -7.66 9.83 11.97
CA THR A 158 -8.84 10.70 11.93
C THR A 158 -9.56 10.44 10.62
N GLY A 159 -10.87 10.11 10.63
CA GLY A 159 -11.79 10.02 9.48
C GLY A 159 -11.29 9.68 8.07
N ASN A 160 -10.08 10.10 7.73
CA ASN A 160 -9.44 9.85 6.44
C ASN A 160 -9.14 8.38 6.13
N CYS A 161 -9.12 7.52 7.15
CA CYS A 161 -8.84 6.10 6.96
C CYS A 161 -10.02 5.35 6.37
N GLU A 162 -11.25 5.76 6.69
CA GLU A 162 -12.43 5.17 6.03
C GLU A 162 -12.39 5.40 4.53
N ASP A 163 -11.95 6.58 4.08
CA ASP A 163 -11.82 6.88 2.66
C ASP A 163 -10.71 6.07 2.00
N ILE A 164 -9.61 5.78 2.73
CA ILE A 164 -8.56 4.91 2.23
C ILE A 164 -9.07 3.47 2.11
N LYS A 165 -9.76 2.94 3.12
CA LYS A 165 -10.37 1.60 3.09
C LYS A 165 -11.40 1.47 1.97
N LYS A 166 -12.29 2.45 1.83
CA LYS A 166 -13.26 2.52 0.71
C LYS A 166 -12.55 2.52 -0.64
N LYS A 167 -11.49 3.32 -0.78
CA LYS A 167 -10.67 3.37 -2.01
C LYS A 167 -10.02 2.02 -2.30
N ALA A 168 -9.50 1.32 -1.28
CA ALA A 168 -8.91 -0.01 -1.44
C ALA A 168 -9.93 -1.02 -1.99
N VAL A 169 -11.10 -1.12 -1.34
CA VAL A 169 -12.19 -1.99 -1.81
C VAL A 169 -12.62 -1.64 -3.23
N TYR A 170 -12.78 -0.34 -3.53
CA TYR A 170 -13.15 0.10 -4.87
C TYR A 170 -12.12 -0.31 -5.93
N LEU A 171 -10.83 -0.15 -5.65
CA LEU A 171 -9.76 -0.54 -6.57
C LEU A 171 -9.73 -2.05 -6.81
N GLU A 172 -9.88 -2.86 -5.76
CA GLU A 172 -9.96 -4.32 -5.90
C GLU A 172 -11.19 -4.77 -6.71
N MET A 173 -12.35 -4.15 -6.46
CA MET A 173 -13.55 -4.42 -7.25
C MET A 173 -13.34 -4.06 -8.73
N LYS A 174 -12.69 -2.92 -9.01
CA LYS A 174 -12.38 -2.49 -10.38
C LYS A 174 -11.42 -3.47 -11.06
N ASP A 175 -10.37 -3.90 -10.38
CA ASP A 175 -9.39 -4.84 -10.91
C ASP A 175 -10.05 -6.23 -11.13
N TYR A 176 -10.92 -6.67 -10.21
CA TYR A 176 -11.70 -7.90 -10.37
C TYR A 176 -12.61 -7.85 -11.61
N ILE A 177 -13.35 -6.75 -11.81
CA ILE A 177 -14.20 -6.57 -12.98
C ILE A 177 -13.35 -6.58 -14.25
N ALA A 178 -12.25 -5.82 -14.30
CA ALA A 178 -11.39 -5.76 -15.47
C ALA A 178 -10.79 -7.13 -15.83
N LYS A 179 -10.47 -7.96 -14.83
CA LYS A 179 -9.87 -9.28 -15.02
C LYS A 179 -10.87 -10.35 -15.42
N ASN A 180 -12.09 -10.30 -14.88
CA ASN A 180 -13.06 -11.39 -14.99
C ASN A 180 -14.24 -11.09 -15.92
N PHE A 181 -14.44 -9.81 -16.28
CA PHE A 181 -15.54 -9.39 -17.13
C PHE A 181 -15.03 -8.95 -18.51
N SER A 182 -15.20 -9.82 -19.50
CA SER A 182 -14.91 -9.52 -20.90
C SER A 182 -16.18 -9.75 -21.71
N PHE A 183 -16.82 -8.66 -22.13
CA PHE A 183 -18.00 -8.71 -22.99
C PHE A 183 -17.76 -7.88 -24.23
N ASN A 184 -17.79 -8.55 -25.41
CA ASN A 184 -17.62 -7.87 -26.68
C ASN A 184 -18.96 -7.49 -27.26
N VAL A 185 -19.36 -6.24 -27.06
CA VAL A 185 -20.63 -5.68 -27.53
C VAL A 185 -20.75 -5.71 -29.06
N ASN A 186 -19.63 -5.51 -29.77
CA ASN A 186 -19.63 -5.54 -31.22
C ASN A 186 -19.88 -6.97 -31.75
N ALA A 187 -19.22 -7.97 -31.14
CA ALA A 187 -19.44 -9.36 -31.51
C ALA A 187 -20.88 -9.78 -31.25
N MET A 188 -21.49 -9.38 -30.14
CA MET A 188 -22.91 -9.62 -29.86
C MET A 188 -23.80 -9.01 -30.94
N PHE A 189 -23.53 -7.77 -31.34
CA PHE A 189 -24.32 -7.10 -32.35
C PHE A 189 -24.18 -7.74 -33.73
N ASP A 190 -22.97 -8.08 -34.14
CA ASP A 190 -22.70 -8.77 -35.41
C ASP A 190 -23.34 -10.17 -35.43
N GLU A 191 -23.32 -10.90 -34.31
CA GLU A 191 -24.02 -12.18 -34.17
C GLU A 191 -25.53 -12.03 -34.27
N ALA A 192 -26.10 -11.01 -33.64
CA ALA A 192 -27.52 -10.71 -33.71
C ALA A 192 -27.96 -10.39 -35.16
N LEU A 193 -27.19 -9.60 -35.90
CA LEU A 193 -27.42 -9.34 -37.30
C LEU A 193 -27.37 -10.62 -38.14
N SER A 194 -26.38 -11.44 -37.91
CA SER A 194 -26.19 -12.72 -38.62
C SER A 194 -27.34 -13.69 -38.33
N SER A 195 -27.77 -13.80 -37.09
CA SER A 195 -28.84 -14.73 -36.65
C SER A 195 -30.22 -14.31 -37.18
N THR A 196 -30.43 -13.01 -37.39
CA THR A 196 -31.71 -12.47 -37.86
C THR A 196 -31.77 -12.32 -39.38
N TYR A 197 -30.65 -12.50 -40.09
CA TYR A 197 -30.52 -12.27 -41.55
C TYR A 197 -30.91 -10.84 -41.98
N VAL A 198 -30.80 -9.87 -41.05
CA VAL A 198 -31.10 -8.47 -41.34
C VAL A 198 -29.90 -7.83 -42.02
N ASN A 199 -30.11 -7.31 -43.21
CA ASN A 199 -29.14 -6.53 -43.97
C ASN A 199 -29.38 -5.04 -43.76
N PHE A 200 -28.68 -4.46 -42.83
CA PHE A 200 -28.64 -3.00 -42.70
C PHE A 200 -27.61 -2.38 -43.64
N THR A 201 -27.95 -1.24 -44.19
CA THR A 201 -26.95 -0.34 -44.79
C THR A 201 -26.02 0.16 -43.68
N ASP A 202 -24.84 0.66 -44.02
CA ASP A 202 -23.89 1.19 -43.04
C ASP A 202 -24.48 2.30 -42.17
N GLY A 203 -25.35 3.15 -42.78
CA GLY A 203 -26.05 4.22 -42.07
C GLY A 203 -27.06 3.68 -41.03
N GLU A 204 -27.84 2.68 -41.42
CA GLU A 204 -28.83 2.04 -40.54
C GLU A 204 -28.13 1.25 -39.41
N LYS A 205 -27.05 0.52 -39.75
CA LYS A 205 -26.23 -0.20 -38.76
C LYS A 205 -25.69 0.78 -37.72
N LYS A 206 -25.13 1.89 -38.15
CA LYS A 206 -24.60 2.93 -37.24
C LYS A 206 -25.70 3.56 -36.39
N HIS A 207 -26.85 3.90 -37.00
CA HIS A 207 -27.97 4.47 -36.25
C HIS A 207 -28.51 3.52 -35.19
N PHE A 208 -28.70 2.24 -35.52
CA PHE A 208 -29.13 1.21 -34.56
C PHE A 208 -28.13 1.07 -33.44
N TYR A 209 -26.82 0.98 -33.76
CA TYR A 209 -25.76 0.85 -32.82
C TYR A 209 -25.75 2.04 -31.82
N ASP A 210 -25.80 3.24 -32.34
CA ASP A 210 -25.76 4.45 -31.50
C ASP A 210 -27.01 4.58 -30.60
N LYS A 211 -28.16 4.12 -31.07
CA LYS A 211 -29.43 4.26 -30.34
C LYS A 211 -29.67 3.17 -29.31
N TYR A 212 -29.28 1.92 -29.59
CA TYR A 212 -29.63 0.77 -28.74
C TYR A 212 -28.43 0.08 -28.17
N VAL A 213 -27.35 -0.11 -28.91
CA VAL A 213 -26.19 -0.86 -28.45
C VAL A 213 -25.33 -0.05 -27.48
N LYS A 214 -25.05 1.22 -27.79
CA LYS A 214 -24.31 2.12 -26.87
C LYS A 214 -25.10 2.47 -25.61
N THR A 215 -26.39 2.23 -25.57
CA THR A 215 -27.26 2.54 -24.42
C THR A 215 -27.56 1.32 -23.56
N ILE A 216 -26.83 0.24 -23.74
CA ILE A 216 -26.91 -0.93 -22.84
C ILE A 216 -26.56 -0.49 -21.42
N ASN A 217 -27.46 -0.79 -20.50
CA ASN A 217 -27.28 -0.53 -19.08
C ASN A 217 -26.98 -1.84 -18.35
N THR A 218 -26.41 -1.71 -17.17
CA THR A 218 -26.20 -2.84 -16.26
C THR A 218 -27.05 -2.66 -15.01
N ARG A 219 -27.58 -3.75 -14.50
CA ARG A 219 -28.21 -3.80 -13.19
C ARG A 219 -27.77 -5.05 -12.44
N ILE A 220 -27.93 -5.02 -11.13
CA ILE A 220 -27.72 -6.22 -10.30
C ILE A 220 -29.09 -6.81 -10.02
N GLY A 221 -29.28 -8.07 -10.41
CA GLY A 221 -30.47 -8.84 -10.09
C GLY A 221 -30.58 -9.16 -8.60
N ASN A 222 -31.75 -9.60 -8.17
CA ASN A 222 -32.00 -9.98 -6.76
C ASN A 222 -31.13 -11.16 -6.29
N ASP A 223 -30.60 -11.94 -7.22
CA ASP A 223 -29.68 -13.05 -6.97
C ASP A 223 -28.19 -12.61 -6.92
N GLY A 224 -27.93 -11.31 -7.00
CA GLY A 224 -26.59 -10.73 -7.01
C GLY A 224 -25.86 -10.83 -8.36
N LYS A 225 -26.50 -11.33 -9.43
CA LYS A 225 -25.90 -11.42 -10.75
C LYS A 225 -25.98 -10.11 -11.51
N LEU A 226 -24.97 -9.85 -12.31
CA LEU A 226 -24.96 -8.71 -13.23
C LEU A 226 -25.82 -9.03 -14.46
N GLU A 227 -26.81 -8.21 -14.73
CA GLU A 227 -27.67 -8.30 -15.93
C GLU A 227 -27.38 -7.12 -16.87
N LEU A 228 -27.32 -7.42 -18.17
CA LEU A 228 -27.25 -6.42 -19.22
C LEU A 228 -28.67 -6.15 -19.69
N VAL A 229 -29.08 -4.89 -19.69
CA VAL A 229 -30.42 -4.48 -20.08
C VAL A 229 -30.34 -3.61 -21.31
N LEU A 230 -30.99 -4.09 -22.38
CA LEU A 230 -31.22 -3.29 -23.59
C LEU A 230 -32.34 -2.28 -23.32
N LYS A 231 -32.24 -1.13 -23.94
CA LYS A 231 -33.33 -0.15 -23.96
C LYS A 231 -34.49 -0.74 -24.81
N ASP A 232 -35.70 -0.65 -24.26
CA ASP A 232 -36.90 -1.05 -25.01
C ASP A 232 -37.04 -0.23 -26.32
N ILE A 233 -37.52 -0.91 -27.38
CA ILE A 233 -37.72 -0.35 -28.73
C ILE A 233 -39.06 0.34 -28.81
#